data_503b0dff414909b06910617c8e2b851d
#
_entry.id   503b0dff414909b06910617c8e2b851d
#
_cell.length_a   1.000
_cell.length_b   1.000
_cell.length_c   1.000
_cell.angle_alpha   90.00
_cell.angle_beta   90.00
_cell.angle_gamma   90.00
#
_symmetry.space_group_name_H-M   'P 1'
#
loop_
_entity.id
_entity.type
_entity.pdbx_description
1 polymer ?
#
loop_
_entity_poly.entity_id
_entity_poly.type
_entity_poly.pdbx_seq_one_letter_code
_entity_poly.pdbx_strand_id
1 'polypeptide(L)'
;VSKMDMKRHIELGNEGACYFSIEDMKAYTKEEVTTQSLVNKIDFIYIYQAKLNGYDYKHSFVSPGTDPKYIAIAGIVPAGATNKTPMEKRANVRDAQLKGEAPNVYIDDVDFQSLDLGAAVDYALTFSKDDGAFMKTANGKYAAYVYVNKIDDSGKMTVSIKRYPL
;
A
#
# COMPACT_ATOMS: atom_id res chain seq x y z
N VAL A 1 -10.96 10.50 -21.85
CA VAL A 1 -10.31 9.21 -21.59
C VAL A 1 -9.64 9.27 -20.22
N SER A 2 -9.89 8.29 -19.39
CA SER A 2 -9.23 8.19 -18.08
C SER A 2 -7.72 7.98 -18.25
N LYS A 3 -6.94 8.65 -17.40
CA LYS A 3 -5.48 8.44 -17.29
C LYS A 3 -5.12 7.33 -16.31
N MET A 4 -6.13 6.74 -15.71
CA MET A 4 -5.96 5.79 -14.62
C MET A 4 -5.57 4.40 -15.15
N ASP A 5 -4.55 3.82 -14.54
CA ASP A 5 -4.19 2.42 -14.73
C ASP A 5 -4.71 1.58 -13.58
N MET A 6 -4.92 0.30 -13.83
CA MET A 6 -5.45 -0.63 -12.84
C MET A 6 -4.72 -1.97 -12.94
N LYS A 7 -4.44 -2.57 -11.80
CA LYS A 7 -3.92 -3.94 -11.71
C LYS A 7 -4.57 -4.65 -10.54
N ARG A 8 -5.08 -5.86 -10.80
CA ARG A 8 -5.80 -6.65 -9.80
C ARG A 8 -4.98 -7.84 -9.31
N HIS A 9 -5.24 -8.20 -8.05
CA HIS A 9 -4.77 -9.45 -7.44
C HIS A 9 -3.25 -9.58 -7.42
N ILE A 10 -2.60 -8.60 -6.80
CA ILE A 10 -1.17 -8.64 -6.51
C ILE A 10 -0.99 -9.29 -5.14
N GLU A 11 -0.19 -10.34 -5.09
CA GLU A 11 0.08 -11.03 -3.83
C GLU A 11 1.21 -10.38 -3.05
N LEU A 12 0.97 -10.15 -1.76
CA LEU A 12 1.94 -9.68 -0.78
C LEU A 12 2.18 -10.76 0.26
N GLY A 13 3.41 -10.89 0.71
CA GLY A 13 3.77 -11.83 1.76
C GLY A 13 4.79 -11.22 2.70
N ASN A 14 4.57 -11.36 4.01
CA ASN A 14 5.44 -10.79 5.04
C ASN A 14 6.90 -11.30 4.95
N GLU A 15 7.10 -12.53 4.49
CA GLU A 15 8.41 -13.14 4.27
C GLU A 15 8.78 -13.27 2.79
N GLY A 16 8.09 -12.56 1.93
CA GLY A 16 8.28 -12.62 0.49
C GLY A 16 8.25 -11.24 -0.14
N ALA A 17 7.41 -11.07 -1.14
CA ALA A 17 7.23 -9.79 -1.85
C ALA A 17 6.37 -8.84 -1.00
N CYS A 18 6.98 -8.02 -0.18
CA CYS A 18 6.30 -7.07 0.70
C CYS A 18 6.63 -5.61 0.43
N TYR A 19 7.56 -5.32 -0.46
CA TYR A 19 8.01 -3.97 -0.81
C TYR A 19 7.28 -3.49 -2.05
N PHE A 20 6.36 -2.54 -1.89
CA PHE A 20 5.44 -2.14 -2.95
C PHE A 20 5.86 -0.83 -3.62
N SER A 21 5.88 -0.85 -4.95
CA SER A 21 6.05 0.34 -5.79
C SER A 21 4.73 0.69 -6.48
N ILE A 22 4.21 1.87 -6.20
CA ILE A 22 3.02 2.40 -6.88
C ILE A 22 3.33 2.64 -8.36
N GLU A 23 4.48 3.22 -8.66
CA GLU A 23 4.89 3.48 -10.06
C GLU A 23 4.90 2.20 -10.88
N ASP A 24 5.43 1.12 -10.34
CA ASP A 24 5.52 -0.16 -11.05
C ASP A 24 4.26 -1.02 -10.88
N MET A 25 3.36 -0.64 -9.97
CA MET A 25 2.20 -1.44 -9.57
C MET A 25 2.61 -2.90 -9.26
N LYS A 26 3.64 -3.04 -8.45
CA LYS A 26 4.29 -4.32 -8.19
C LYS A 26 4.87 -4.39 -6.79
N ALA A 27 4.83 -5.61 -6.22
CA ALA A 27 5.52 -5.94 -4.98
C ALA A 27 6.85 -6.63 -5.28
N TYR A 28 7.88 -6.22 -4.56
CA TYR A 28 9.24 -6.76 -4.67
C TYR A 28 9.65 -7.48 -3.40
N THR A 29 10.55 -8.44 -3.54
CA THR A 29 11.25 -9.05 -2.40
C THR A 29 12.38 -8.14 -1.93
N LYS A 30 12.88 -8.37 -0.72
CA LYS A 30 14.03 -7.62 -0.20
C LYS A 30 15.27 -7.80 -1.08
N GLU A 31 15.49 -8.99 -1.57
CA GLU A 31 16.59 -9.28 -2.49
C GLU A 31 16.49 -8.47 -3.78
N GLU A 32 15.31 -8.42 -4.38
CA GLU A 32 15.07 -7.61 -5.58
C GLU A 32 15.30 -6.13 -5.32
N VAL A 33 14.81 -5.60 -4.19
CA VAL A 33 15.02 -4.19 -3.82
C VAL A 33 16.50 -3.86 -3.74
N THR A 34 17.28 -4.74 -3.14
CA THR A 34 18.73 -4.55 -2.96
C THR A 34 19.49 -4.72 -4.26
N THR A 35 19.28 -5.83 -4.97
CA THR A 35 20.06 -6.17 -6.18
C THR A 35 19.71 -5.29 -7.37
N GLN A 36 18.47 -4.79 -7.46
CA GLN A 36 18.02 -3.93 -8.55
C GLN A 36 18.02 -2.44 -8.18
N SER A 37 18.54 -2.07 -7.01
CA SER A 37 18.62 -0.67 -6.55
C SER A 37 17.26 0.05 -6.55
N LEU A 38 16.24 -0.58 -5.96
CA LEU A 38 14.85 -0.09 -6.02
C LEU A 38 14.42 0.68 -4.78
N VAL A 39 15.33 1.01 -3.86
CA VAL A 39 14.98 1.62 -2.56
C VAL A 39 14.16 2.90 -2.71
N ASN A 40 14.45 3.73 -3.72
CA ASN A 40 13.72 4.98 -3.95
C ASN A 40 12.34 4.78 -4.60
N LYS A 41 12.03 3.58 -5.06
CA LYS A 41 10.74 3.23 -5.67
C LYS A 41 9.76 2.63 -4.69
N ILE A 42 10.19 2.30 -3.48
CA ILE A 42 9.33 1.64 -2.49
C ILE A 42 8.49 2.68 -1.76
N ASP A 43 7.19 2.60 -1.96
CA ASP A 43 6.21 3.52 -1.37
C ASP A 43 5.71 3.01 -0.03
N PHE A 44 5.49 1.71 0.10
CA PHE A 44 5.13 1.11 1.38
C PHE A 44 5.64 -0.32 1.50
N ILE A 45 5.74 -0.77 2.73
CA ILE A 45 6.08 -2.15 3.08
C ILE A 45 4.85 -2.78 3.72
N TYR A 46 4.44 -3.94 3.21
CA TYR A 46 3.43 -4.76 3.88
C TYR A 46 4.07 -5.47 5.05
N ILE A 47 3.53 -5.27 6.24
CA ILE A 47 4.02 -5.91 7.47
C ILE A 47 2.87 -6.69 8.11
N TYR A 48 3.14 -7.94 8.46
CA TYR A 48 2.29 -8.72 9.34
C TYR A 48 2.96 -8.77 10.72
N GLN A 49 2.36 -8.08 11.67
CA GLN A 49 2.92 -8.01 13.03
C GLN A 49 1.81 -8.24 14.05
N ALA A 50 2.03 -9.26 14.89
CA ALA A 50 1.03 -9.69 15.85
C ALA A 50 0.78 -8.65 16.94
N LYS A 51 1.84 -8.03 17.47
CA LYS A 51 1.71 -7.02 18.53
C LYS A 51 2.79 -5.95 18.43
N LEU A 52 2.35 -4.72 18.67
CA LEU A 52 3.21 -3.55 18.80
C LEU A 52 2.64 -2.66 19.91
N ASN A 53 3.42 -2.41 20.95
CA ASN A 53 3.01 -1.61 22.11
C ASN A 53 1.68 -2.10 22.73
N GLY A 54 1.46 -3.42 22.79
CA GLY A 54 0.26 -4.03 23.34
C GLY A 54 -0.94 -4.09 22.38
N TYR A 55 -0.83 -3.51 21.19
CA TYR A 55 -1.87 -3.54 20.16
C TYR A 55 -1.55 -4.58 19.10
N ASP A 56 -2.60 -5.23 18.60
CA ASP A 56 -2.49 -6.18 17.50
C ASP A 56 -2.79 -5.48 16.19
N TYR A 57 -1.73 -5.18 15.45
CA TYR A 57 -1.83 -4.46 14.17
C TYR A 57 -1.89 -5.40 12.96
N LYS A 58 -1.61 -6.68 13.14
CA LYS A 58 -1.61 -7.70 12.08
C LYS A 58 -1.18 -7.15 10.71
N HIS A 59 -2.13 -6.99 9.81
CA HIS A 59 -1.88 -6.56 8.42
C HIS A 59 -1.79 -5.03 8.34
N SER A 60 -0.63 -4.50 8.01
CA SER A 60 -0.40 -3.05 7.97
C SER A 60 0.46 -2.65 6.77
N PHE A 61 0.31 -1.41 6.33
CA PHE A 61 1.24 -0.77 5.40
C PHE A 61 2.01 0.32 6.14
N VAL A 62 3.32 0.33 6.01
CA VAL A 62 4.17 1.38 6.58
C VAL A 62 5.08 1.94 5.50
N SER A 63 5.27 3.26 5.52
CA SER A 63 6.29 3.87 4.66
C SER A 63 7.68 3.47 5.13
N PRO A 64 8.66 3.30 4.24
CA PRO A 64 10.04 3.05 4.66
C PRO A 64 10.57 4.11 5.62
N GLY A 65 10.17 5.37 5.42
CA GLY A 65 10.58 6.50 6.24
C GLY A 65 9.70 6.80 7.44
N THR A 66 8.75 5.93 7.78
CA THR A 66 7.88 6.13 8.95
C THR A 66 8.66 6.10 10.26
N ASP A 67 8.06 6.63 11.32
CA ASP A 67 8.63 6.52 12.67
C ASP A 67 8.81 5.03 13.02
N PRO A 68 10.00 4.61 13.44
CA PRO A 68 10.29 3.20 13.78
C PRO A 68 9.35 2.59 14.82
N LYS A 69 8.67 3.40 15.62
CA LYS A 69 7.69 2.90 16.60
C LYS A 69 6.53 2.13 15.98
N TYR A 70 6.26 2.31 14.67
CA TYR A 70 5.21 1.57 13.95
C TYR A 70 5.72 0.28 13.30
N ILE A 71 7.01 -0.05 13.49
CA ILE A 71 7.65 -1.19 12.87
C ILE A 71 8.18 -2.12 13.95
N ALA A 72 7.52 -3.26 14.15
CA ALA A 72 7.95 -4.26 15.15
C ALA A 72 9.00 -5.25 14.61
N ILE A 73 9.22 -5.29 13.31
CA ILE A 73 10.10 -6.25 12.66
C ILE A 73 11.46 -5.59 12.39
N ALA A 74 12.47 -5.98 13.17
CA ALA A 74 13.82 -5.45 13.00
C ALA A 74 14.39 -5.80 11.62
N GLY A 75 15.07 -4.83 11.01
CA GLY A 75 15.77 -5.03 9.74
C GLY A 75 14.87 -5.12 8.51
N ILE A 76 13.56 -4.89 8.64
CA ILE A 76 12.67 -4.96 7.48
C ILE A 76 12.86 -3.80 6.52
N VAL A 77 13.22 -2.60 7.02
CA VAL A 77 13.44 -1.43 6.17
C VAL A 77 14.81 -1.52 5.50
N PRO A 78 14.87 -1.60 4.16
CA PRO A 78 16.15 -1.63 3.47
C PRO A 78 16.95 -0.35 3.68
N ALA A 79 18.26 -0.46 3.76
CA ALA A 79 19.15 0.69 3.88
C ALA A 79 18.94 1.64 2.68
N GLY A 80 18.74 2.93 2.97
CA GLY A 80 18.50 3.95 1.95
C GLY A 80 17.04 4.11 1.51
N ALA A 81 16.13 3.26 1.96
CA ALA A 81 14.70 3.42 1.71
C ALA A 81 14.12 4.40 2.72
N THR A 82 13.75 5.59 2.26
CA THR A 82 13.37 6.71 3.13
C THR A 82 12.04 7.39 2.74
N ASN A 83 11.34 6.88 1.74
CA ASN A 83 10.08 7.48 1.31
C ASN A 83 9.07 7.56 2.46
N LYS A 84 8.42 8.71 2.58
CA LYS A 84 7.27 8.93 3.44
C LYS A 84 6.06 9.12 2.55
N THR A 85 5.28 8.06 2.40
CA THR A 85 4.11 8.03 1.53
C THR A 85 2.88 8.40 2.35
N PRO A 86 2.28 9.57 2.12
CA PRO A 86 1.04 9.91 2.80
C PRO A 86 -0.05 8.94 2.40
N MET A 87 -0.78 8.43 3.38
CA MET A 87 -1.85 7.48 3.13
C MET A 87 -3.01 7.67 4.08
N GLU A 88 -4.21 7.38 3.58
CA GLU A 88 -5.45 7.47 4.31
C GLU A 88 -6.22 6.17 4.15
N LYS A 89 -6.33 5.43 5.25
CA LYS A 89 -7.09 4.18 5.30
C LYS A 89 -8.57 4.45 5.19
N ARG A 90 -9.25 3.64 4.39
CA ARG A 90 -10.71 3.66 4.22
C ARG A 90 -11.28 2.28 4.53
N ALA A 91 -12.22 2.22 5.45
CA ALA A 91 -12.94 1.00 5.78
C ALA A 91 -14.13 0.83 4.84
N ASN A 92 -14.26 -0.36 4.25
CA ASN A 92 -15.42 -0.72 3.42
C ASN A 92 -15.71 0.22 2.23
N VAL A 93 -14.72 0.89 1.70
CA VAL A 93 -14.88 1.65 0.46
C VAL A 93 -14.80 0.67 -0.69
N ARG A 94 -15.96 0.33 -1.23
CA ARG A 94 -16.07 -0.64 -2.30
C ARG A 94 -15.60 -0.05 -3.62
N ASP A 95 -14.76 -0.79 -4.30
CA ASP A 95 -14.47 -0.56 -5.71
C ASP A 95 -14.75 -1.87 -6.46
N ALA A 96 -15.86 -1.92 -7.17
CA ALA A 96 -16.32 -3.12 -7.84
C ALA A 96 -15.35 -3.58 -8.94
N GLN A 97 -14.63 -2.65 -9.57
CA GLN A 97 -13.64 -2.98 -10.58
C GLN A 97 -12.41 -3.68 -9.96
N LEU A 98 -11.93 -3.20 -8.82
CA LEU A 98 -10.80 -3.82 -8.12
C LEU A 98 -11.19 -5.12 -7.45
N LYS A 99 -12.43 -5.22 -7.02
CA LYS A 99 -12.98 -6.45 -6.45
C LYS A 99 -13.24 -7.53 -7.51
N GLY A 100 -13.41 -7.12 -8.77
CA GLY A 100 -13.74 -8.05 -9.86
C GLY A 100 -15.23 -8.36 -9.97
N GLU A 101 -16.07 -7.45 -9.50
CA GLU A 101 -17.53 -7.54 -9.58
C GLU A 101 -18.07 -6.63 -10.68
N ALA A 102 -19.38 -6.72 -10.96
CA ALA A 102 -20.04 -5.81 -11.88
C ALA A 102 -19.93 -4.37 -11.34
N PRO A 103 -19.51 -3.40 -12.15
CA PRO A 103 -19.18 -2.05 -11.69
C PRO A 103 -20.42 -1.22 -11.42
N ASN A 104 -20.79 -1.10 -10.14
CA ASN A 104 -21.83 -0.16 -9.70
C ASN A 104 -21.25 1.03 -8.97
N VAL A 105 -20.23 0.77 -8.12
CA VAL A 105 -19.52 1.80 -7.37
C VAL A 105 -18.03 1.55 -7.53
N TYR A 106 -17.30 2.55 -7.94
CA TYR A 106 -15.86 2.45 -8.14
C TYR A 106 -15.20 3.82 -8.01
N ILE A 107 -13.92 3.81 -7.67
CA ILE A 107 -13.09 5.01 -7.60
C ILE A 107 -12.73 5.43 -9.02
N ASP A 108 -12.95 6.69 -9.34
CA ASP A 108 -12.69 7.27 -10.65
C ASP A 108 -11.71 8.44 -10.60
N ASP A 109 -11.51 9.09 -11.74
CA ASP A 109 -10.61 10.24 -11.87
C ASP A 109 -10.98 11.39 -10.94
N VAL A 110 -12.28 11.62 -10.69
CA VAL A 110 -12.77 12.70 -9.83
C VAL A 110 -12.32 12.46 -8.38
N ASP A 111 -12.37 11.23 -7.92
CA ASP A 111 -11.89 10.88 -6.56
C ASP A 111 -10.41 11.24 -6.39
N PHE A 112 -9.58 10.95 -7.39
CA PHE A 112 -8.16 11.29 -7.35
C PHE A 112 -7.90 12.79 -7.49
N GLN A 113 -8.65 13.47 -8.34
CA GLN A 113 -8.51 14.92 -8.55
C GLN A 113 -8.87 15.72 -7.31
N SER A 114 -9.82 15.24 -6.51
CA SER A 114 -10.26 15.88 -5.27
C SER A 114 -9.53 15.37 -4.02
N LEU A 115 -8.60 14.45 -4.17
CA LEU A 115 -7.88 13.84 -3.05
C LEU A 115 -6.94 14.84 -2.37
N ASP A 116 -7.15 15.05 -1.07
CA ASP A 116 -6.28 15.85 -0.22
C ASP A 116 -5.68 14.97 0.89
N LEU A 117 -4.39 14.72 0.80
CA LEU A 117 -3.62 13.96 1.79
C LEU A 117 -2.63 14.83 2.56
N GLY A 118 -2.85 16.17 2.58
CA GLY A 118 -1.91 17.10 3.23
C GLY A 118 -1.75 16.88 4.74
N ALA A 119 -2.77 16.34 5.41
CA ALA A 119 -2.74 16.00 6.84
C ALA A 119 -2.64 14.49 7.10
N ALA A 120 -2.44 13.68 6.06
CA ALA A 120 -2.39 12.24 6.20
C ALA A 120 -1.09 11.76 6.84
N VAL A 121 -1.19 10.65 7.56
CA VAL A 121 -0.03 9.95 8.12
C VAL A 121 0.67 9.10 7.06
N ASP A 122 1.83 8.55 7.36
CA ASP A 122 2.64 7.77 6.43
C ASP A 122 2.60 6.25 6.73
N TYR A 123 1.50 5.81 7.32
CA TYR A 123 1.23 4.41 7.61
C TYR A 123 -0.28 4.15 7.61
N ALA A 124 -0.67 2.88 7.47
CA ALA A 124 -2.05 2.45 7.63
C ALA A 124 -2.05 1.08 8.33
N LEU A 125 -2.70 1.01 9.49
CA LEU A 125 -2.62 -0.13 10.38
C LEU A 125 -3.92 -0.93 10.39
N THR A 126 -3.80 -2.23 10.66
CA THR A 126 -4.96 -3.11 10.96
C THR A 126 -5.97 -3.20 9.81
N PHE A 127 -5.49 -3.59 8.64
CA PHE A 127 -6.38 -3.83 7.51
C PHE A 127 -7.23 -5.08 7.70
N SER A 128 -8.47 -4.96 7.26
CA SER A 128 -9.39 -6.08 7.05
C SER A 128 -9.68 -6.22 5.56
N LYS A 129 -10.24 -7.36 5.16
CA LYS A 129 -10.76 -7.53 3.81
C LYS A 129 -11.75 -6.41 3.46
N ASP A 130 -11.70 -5.93 2.24
CA ASP A 130 -12.51 -4.83 1.70
C ASP A 130 -12.13 -3.44 2.22
N ASP A 131 -11.12 -3.31 3.07
CA ASP A 131 -10.49 -2.02 3.35
C ASP A 131 -9.58 -1.61 2.20
N GLY A 132 -9.20 -0.35 2.19
CA GLY A 132 -8.22 0.18 1.26
C GLY A 132 -7.53 1.42 1.80
N ALA A 133 -6.63 1.97 1.01
CA ALA A 133 -5.96 3.22 1.36
C ALA A 133 -5.70 4.07 0.12
N PHE A 134 -6.03 5.36 0.22
CA PHE A 134 -5.54 6.36 -0.72
C PHE A 134 -4.12 6.73 -0.37
N MET A 135 -3.29 6.93 -1.38
CA MET A 135 -1.88 7.28 -1.24
C MET A 135 -1.45 8.27 -2.31
N LYS A 136 -0.39 9.02 -2.01
CA LYS A 136 0.38 9.76 -3.02
C LYS A 136 1.85 9.38 -2.89
N THR A 137 2.52 9.17 -4.00
CA THR A 137 3.96 8.90 -3.97
C THR A 137 4.71 10.09 -3.40
N ALA A 138 5.79 9.84 -2.66
CA ALA A 138 6.58 10.91 -2.03
C ALA A 138 7.13 11.91 -3.05
N ASN A 139 7.40 11.48 -4.28
CA ASN A 139 7.85 12.33 -5.37
C ASN A 139 6.74 13.13 -6.08
N GLY A 140 5.48 12.93 -5.67
CA GLY A 140 4.33 13.65 -6.23
C GLY A 140 3.88 13.22 -7.63
N LYS A 141 4.41 12.14 -8.17
CA LYS A 141 4.08 11.71 -9.54
C LYS A 141 2.75 10.98 -9.67
N TYR A 142 2.35 10.24 -8.65
CA TYR A 142 1.15 9.40 -8.70
C TYR A 142 0.32 9.51 -7.44
N ALA A 143 -1.00 9.45 -7.62
CA ALA A 143 -1.94 9.04 -6.59
C ALA A 143 -2.34 7.58 -6.82
N ALA A 144 -2.78 6.91 -5.78
CA ALA A 144 -3.23 5.53 -5.88
C ALA A 144 -4.33 5.23 -4.87
N TYR A 145 -5.12 4.22 -5.18
CA TYR A 145 -5.98 3.54 -4.23
C TYR A 145 -5.61 2.07 -4.22
N VAL A 146 -5.19 1.59 -3.07
CA VAL A 146 -4.82 0.18 -2.86
C VAL A 146 -5.94 -0.49 -2.08
N TYR A 147 -6.52 -1.52 -2.67
CA TYR A 147 -7.68 -2.24 -2.15
C TYR A 147 -7.27 -3.63 -1.67
N VAL A 148 -7.76 -4.02 -0.49
CA VAL A 148 -7.48 -5.32 0.12
C VAL A 148 -8.53 -6.34 -0.31
N ASN A 149 -8.17 -7.19 -1.27
CA ASN A 149 -9.06 -8.26 -1.76
C ASN A 149 -9.16 -9.43 -0.79
N LYS A 150 -8.05 -9.78 -0.15
CA LYS A 150 -7.96 -10.96 0.71
C LYS A 150 -6.84 -10.78 1.73
N ILE A 151 -7.06 -11.29 2.91
CA ILE A 151 -6.05 -11.41 3.96
C ILE A 151 -6.00 -12.83 4.49
N ASP A 152 -4.88 -13.19 5.10
CA ASP A 152 -4.68 -14.51 5.69
C ASP A 152 -3.75 -14.36 6.89
N ASP A 153 -4.06 -15.06 7.97
CA ASP A 153 -3.31 -14.93 9.24
C ASP A 153 -1.92 -15.59 9.21
N SER A 154 -1.50 -16.14 8.08
CA SER A 154 -0.11 -16.57 7.87
C SER A 154 0.80 -15.44 7.38
N GLY A 155 0.32 -14.20 7.33
CA GLY A 155 1.10 -13.05 6.88
C GLY A 155 1.06 -12.86 5.37
N LYS A 156 -0.09 -13.09 4.75
CA LYS A 156 -0.32 -12.86 3.32
C LYS A 156 -1.50 -11.93 3.09
N MET A 157 -1.42 -11.19 2.01
CA MET A 157 -2.47 -10.28 1.57
C MET A 157 -2.51 -10.26 0.04
N THR A 158 -3.71 -10.19 -0.52
CA THR A 158 -3.90 -9.92 -1.94
C THR A 158 -4.49 -8.54 -2.08
N VAL A 159 -3.87 -7.70 -2.90
CA VAL A 159 -4.32 -6.32 -3.14
C VAL A 159 -4.56 -6.07 -4.62
N SER A 160 -5.34 -5.03 -4.88
CA SER A 160 -5.52 -4.48 -6.23
C SER A 160 -5.28 -2.98 -6.16
N ILE A 161 -4.90 -2.37 -7.26
CA ILE A 161 -4.52 -0.97 -7.27
C ILE A 161 -5.12 -0.23 -8.46
N LYS A 162 -5.54 1.01 -8.23
CA LYS A 162 -5.72 2.04 -9.24
C LYS A 162 -4.63 3.09 -9.04
N ARG A 163 -3.97 3.46 -10.14
CA ARG A 163 -2.91 4.46 -10.14
C ARG A 163 -3.29 5.61 -11.08
N TYR A 164 -3.17 6.83 -10.59
CA TYR A 164 -3.53 8.05 -11.32
C TYR A 164 -2.31 8.96 -11.42
N PRO A 165 -1.88 9.37 -12.63
CA PRO A 165 -0.75 10.30 -12.78
C PRO A 165 -1.16 11.72 -12.36
N LEU A 166 -0.35 12.32 -11.52
CA LEU A 166 -0.55 13.69 -11.02
C LEU A 166 0.11 14.74 -11.91
#